data_c64191a859978d30c4b68b12b2991cc7
#
_entry.id   c64191a859978d30c4b68b12b2991cc7
#
_cell.length_a   1.000
_cell.length_b   1.000
_cell.length_c   1.000
_cell.angle_alpha   90.00
_cell.angle_beta   90.00
_cell.angle_gamma   90.00
#
_symmetry.space_group_name_H-M   'P 1'
#
loop_
_entity.id
_entity.type
_entity.pdbx_description
1 polymer ?
#
loop_
_entity_poly.entity_id
_entity_poly.type
_entity_poly.pdbx_seq_one_letter_code
_entity_poly.pdbx_strand_id
1 'polypeptide(L)'
;MMVMGVLAGIGGGVAQAAKPEDVFKGKIIITKDRLPMKFASPGAFISALQSKKIDKVWPVEEKGADHGVWKLEYIAFFARPLDDNEIQLKFFDITHGEKKFVASDPQYTTGKGSRVFGASIELAKPEFDVNKQYMMNMYSRGQIIATTSFWLRGKGANYTGKVEFSDDDAKKR
;
A
#
# COMPACT_ATOMS: atom_id res chain seq x y z
N MET A 1 64.63 29.01 -9.70
CA MET A 1 63.24 29.35 -9.35
C MET A 1 62.39 28.25 -9.89
N MET A 2 61.97 27.33 -9.02
CA MET A 2 61.33 26.07 -9.38
C MET A 2 59.84 26.16 -8.94
N VAL A 3 58.94 26.18 -9.89
CA VAL A 3 57.49 26.28 -9.64
C VAL A 3 56.95 24.84 -9.58
N MET A 4 56.50 24.44 -8.40
CA MET A 4 55.91 23.14 -8.12
C MET A 4 54.41 23.26 -8.33
N GLY A 5 53.90 22.67 -9.42
CA GLY A 5 52.45 22.61 -9.70
C GLY A 5 51.77 21.50 -8.88
N VAL A 6 50.82 21.88 -8.03
CA VAL A 6 49.98 20.95 -7.29
C VAL A 6 48.81 20.53 -8.19
N LEU A 7 48.79 19.28 -8.63
CA LEU A 7 47.63 18.67 -9.25
C LEU A 7 46.60 18.28 -8.15
N ALA A 8 45.53 19.04 -8.05
CA ALA A 8 44.35 18.66 -7.25
C ALA A 8 43.57 17.56 -7.99
N GLY A 9 43.69 16.32 -7.52
CA GLY A 9 42.88 15.20 -7.99
C GLY A 9 41.43 15.37 -7.56
N ILE A 10 40.52 15.64 -8.51
CA ILE A 10 39.07 15.63 -8.29
C ILE A 10 38.66 14.16 -8.22
N GLY A 11 38.61 13.62 -7.01
CA GLY A 11 38.02 12.31 -6.74
C GLY A 11 36.52 12.39 -6.97
N GLY A 12 36.07 12.06 -8.20
CA GLY A 12 34.66 11.87 -8.51
C GLY A 12 34.11 10.66 -7.77
N GLY A 13 33.52 10.87 -6.59
CA GLY A 13 32.78 9.85 -5.89
C GLY A 13 31.58 9.44 -6.75
N VAL A 14 31.60 8.21 -7.27
CA VAL A 14 30.43 7.62 -7.94
C VAL A 14 29.32 7.55 -6.88
N ALA A 15 28.34 8.45 -6.96
CA ALA A 15 27.18 8.39 -6.10
C ALA A 15 26.48 7.05 -6.36
N GLN A 16 26.58 6.13 -5.41
CA GLN A 16 25.93 4.82 -5.49
C GLN A 16 24.42 5.06 -5.49
N ALA A 17 23.74 4.66 -6.57
CA ALA A 17 22.30 4.81 -6.69
C ALA A 17 21.60 4.12 -5.52
N ALA A 18 20.72 4.83 -4.83
CA ALA A 18 19.96 4.30 -3.70
C ALA A 18 19.15 3.07 -4.13
N LYS A 19 19.19 2.03 -3.32
CA LYS A 19 18.39 0.81 -3.59
C LYS A 19 16.97 1.03 -3.12
N PRO A 20 15.94 0.54 -3.87
CA PRO A 20 14.54 0.68 -3.51
C PRO A 20 14.21 0.18 -2.09
N GLU A 21 14.81 -0.95 -1.69
CA GLU A 21 14.63 -1.55 -0.37
C GLU A 21 15.22 -0.73 0.78
N ASP A 22 16.10 0.21 0.50
CA ASP A 22 16.63 1.12 1.51
C ASP A 22 15.78 2.41 1.60
N VAL A 23 15.23 2.86 0.46
CA VAL A 23 14.35 4.03 0.39
C VAL A 23 12.99 3.74 1.02
N PHE A 24 12.43 2.54 0.79
CA PHE A 24 11.09 2.15 1.25
C PHE A 24 11.10 1.15 2.40
N LYS A 25 12.20 1.01 3.10
CA LYS A 25 12.40 0.09 4.22
C LYS A 25 11.22 0.09 5.20
N GLY A 26 10.64 -1.09 5.46
CA GLY A 26 9.51 -1.28 6.38
C GLY A 26 8.18 -0.72 5.89
N LYS A 27 8.07 -0.38 4.60
CA LYS A 27 6.85 0.18 4.01
C LYS A 27 6.21 -0.79 3.03
N ILE A 28 4.89 -0.71 2.95
CA ILE A 28 4.10 -1.29 1.88
C ILE A 28 3.64 -0.14 0.99
N ILE A 29 3.88 -0.23 -0.30
CA ILE A 29 3.44 0.74 -1.29
C ILE A 29 2.27 0.12 -2.06
N ILE A 30 1.13 0.78 -2.01
CA ILE A 30 -0.06 0.39 -2.78
C ILE A 30 -0.04 1.17 -4.09
N THR A 31 -0.31 0.49 -5.20
CA THR A 31 -0.41 1.08 -6.54
C THR A 31 -1.75 0.74 -7.16
N LYS A 32 -2.21 1.58 -8.08
CA LYS A 32 -3.45 1.35 -8.80
C LYS A 32 -3.34 0.13 -9.71
N ASP A 33 -2.21 0.04 -10.41
CA ASP A 33 -1.96 -0.99 -11.40
C ASP A 33 -0.68 -1.75 -11.04
N ARG A 34 -0.61 -2.99 -11.52
CA ARG A 34 0.61 -3.79 -11.39
C ARG A 34 1.77 -3.11 -12.08
N LEU A 35 2.91 -3.02 -11.39
CA LEU A 35 4.11 -2.46 -11.97
C LEU A 35 4.78 -3.46 -12.93
N PRO A 36 5.49 -2.97 -13.96
CA PRO A 36 6.34 -3.82 -14.80
C PRO A 36 7.33 -4.62 -13.95
N MET A 37 7.65 -5.84 -14.39
CA MET A 37 8.62 -6.69 -13.68
C MET A 37 10.07 -6.24 -13.87
N LYS A 38 10.36 -5.38 -14.86
CA LYS A 38 11.71 -4.90 -15.20
C LYS A 38 11.72 -3.39 -15.31
N PHE A 39 12.73 -2.78 -14.72
CA PHE A 39 13.02 -1.35 -14.83
C PHE A 39 14.43 -1.15 -15.34
N ALA A 40 14.68 -0.04 -16.04
CA ALA A 40 15.97 0.29 -16.59
C ALA A 40 17.04 0.53 -15.51
N SER A 41 16.62 0.98 -14.31
CA SER A 41 17.52 1.21 -13.19
C SER A 41 16.76 1.19 -11.85
N PRO A 42 17.44 1.04 -10.70
CA PRO A 42 16.83 1.21 -9.37
C PRO A 42 16.14 2.58 -9.20
N GLY A 43 16.72 3.65 -9.72
CA GLY A 43 16.13 5.00 -9.69
C GLY A 43 14.83 5.09 -10.48
N ALA A 44 14.75 4.45 -11.65
CA ALA A 44 13.52 4.39 -12.44
C ALA A 44 12.40 3.64 -11.69
N PHE A 45 12.74 2.57 -10.98
CA PHE A 45 11.78 1.84 -10.13
C PHE A 45 11.30 2.71 -8.96
N ILE A 46 12.19 3.39 -8.25
CA ILE A 46 11.84 4.30 -7.16
C ILE A 46 10.89 5.40 -7.66
N SER A 47 11.22 6.04 -8.78
CA SER A 47 10.38 7.09 -9.37
C SER A 47 9.01 6.57 -9.78
N ALA A 48 8.94 5.37 -10.38
CA ALA A 48 7.67 4.74 -10.73
C ALA A 48 6.81 4.43 -9.51
N LEU A 49 7.41 3.93 -8.42
CA LEU A 49 6.69 3.69 -7.16
C LEU A 49 6.15 4.98 -6.56
N GLN A 50 6.95 6.05 -6.53
CA GLN A 50 6.53 7.34 -5.98
C GLN A 50 5.40 7.96 -6.79
N SER A 51 5.44 7.86 -8.12
CA SER A 51 4.42 8.43 -9.00
C SER A 51 3.11 7.63 -9.03
N LYS A 52 3.19 6.29 -8.85
CA LYS A 52 2.03 5.40 -8.93
C LYS A 52 1.45 5.01 -7.59
N LYS A 53 2.09 5.41 -6.50
CA LYS A 53 1.57 5.20 -5.15
C LYS A 53 0.21 5.86 -4.99
N ILE A 54 -0.74 5.11 -4.40
CA ILE A 54 -2.05 5.62 -4.02
C ILE A 54 -2.30 5.37 -2.53
N ASP A 55 -3.08 6.25 -1.93
CA ASP A 55 -3.60 6.14 -0.56
C ASP A 55 -5.13 5.99 -0.51
N LYS A 56 -5.78 6.07 -1.68
CA LYS A 56 -7.23 5.93 -1.83
C LYS A 56 -7.52 4.90 -2.91
N VAL A 57 -8.21 3.84 -2.52
CA VAL A 57 -8.57 2.73 -3.40
C VAL A 57 -10.07 2.80 -3.70
N TRP A 58 -10.42 2.80 -4.98
CA TRP A 58 -11.79 2.79 -5.46
C TRP A 58 -12.20 1.38 -5.85
N PRO A 59 -13.48 1.01 -5.68
CA PRO A 59 -13.94 -0.31 -6.05
C PRO A 59 -13.86 -0.52 -7.55
N VAL A 60 -13.60 -1.75 -7.94
CA VAL A 60 -13.75 -2.19 -9.34
C VAL A 60 -15.24 -2.43 -9.57
N GLU A 61 -15.80 -1.78 -10.59
CA GLU A 61 -17.19 -2.01 -10.98
C GLU A 61 -17.28 -3.36 -11.71
N GLU A 62 -17.72 -4.39 -11.01
CA GLU A 62 -18.12 -5.65 -11.66
C GLU A 62 -19.60 -5.58 -12.00
N LYS A 63 -19.94 -5.86 -13.28
CA LYS A 63 -21.34 -5.92 -13.71
C LYS A 63 -22.09 -7.00 -12.92
N GLY A 64 -23.05 -6.57 -12.10
CA GLY A 64 -23.94 -7.46 -11.35
C GLY A 64 -23.56 -7.71 -9.89
N ALA A 65 -22.48 -7.11 -9.38
CA ALA A 65 -22.16 -7.18 -7.94
C ALA A 65 -22.80 -5.99 -7.21
N ASP A 66 -23.71 -6.25 -6.28
CA ASP A 66 -24.30 -5.21 -5.40
C ASP A 66 -23.27 -4.57 -4.47
N HIS A 67 -22.09 -5.13 -4.37
CA HIS A 67 -21.03 -4.69 -3.48
C HIS A 67 -19.70 -4.63 -4.24
N GLY A 68 -19.09 -3.44 -4.30
CA GLY A 68 -17.81 -3.25 -4.94
C GLY A 68 -16.70 -4.06 -4.25
N VAL A 69 -15.83 -4.64 -5.06
CA VAL A 69 -14.60 -5.29 -4.63
C VAL A 69 -13.46 -4.31 -4.85
N TRP A 70 -12.58 -4.15 -3.86
CA TRP A 70 -11.38 -3.33 -3.98
C TRP A 70 -10.18 -4.22 -4.29
N LYS A 71 -9.56 -3.98 -5.43
CA LYS A 71 -8.32 -4.67 -5.83
C LYS A 71 -7.13 -3.80 -5.49
N LEU A 72 -6.20 -4.34 -4.72
CA LEU A 72 -4.96 -3.68 -4.34
C LEU A 72 -3.78 -4.42 -4.94
N GLU A 73 -2.98 -3.71 -5.73
CA GLU A 73 -1.64 -4.14 -6.06
C GLU A 73 -0.68 -3.52 -5.03
N TYR A 74 0.20 -4.31 -4.44
CA TYR A 74 1.11 -3.79 -3.43
C TYR A 74 2.50 -4.38 -3.53
N ILE A 75 3.48 -3.60 -3.07
CA ILE A 75 4.87 -3.99 -2.95
C ILE A 75 5.35 -3.65 -1.55
N ALA A 76 5.83 -4.65 -0.83
CA ALA A 76 6.40 -4.50 0.50
C ALA A 76 7.93 -4.54 0.45
N PHE A 77 8.57 -3.68 1.25
CA PHE A 77 10.02 -3.57 1.35
C PHE A 77 10.45 -3.87 2.78
N PHE A 78 11.32 -4.85 2.95
CA PHE A 78 11.74 -5.34 4.25
C PHE A 78 13.08 -4.74 4.68
N ALA A 79 13.23 -4.53 5.98
CA ALA A 79 14.49 -4.09 6.56
C ALA A 79 15.58 -5.16 6.47
N ARG A 80 15.18 -6.44 6.50
CA ARG A 80 16.04 -7.61 6.43
C ARG A 80 15.52 -8.58 5.37
N PRO A 81 16.38 -9.42 4.81
CA PRO A 81 15.93 -10.51 3.95
C PRO A 81 14.88 -11.38 4.64
N LEU A 82 13.89 -11.80 3.87
CA LEU A 82 12.81 -12.66 4.37
C LEU A 82 13.25 -14.11 4.28
N ASP A 83 13.23 -14.81 5.43
CA ASP A 83 13.59 -16.23 5.51
C ASP A 83 12.37 -17.16 5.66
N ASP A 84 11.18 -16.58 5.84
CA ASP A 84 9.94 -17.33 6.02
C ASP A 84 9.27 -17.61 4.68
N ASN A 85 8.67 -18.79 4.59
CA ASN A 85 7.87 -19.19 3.42
C ASN A 85 6.43 -18.64 3.52
N GLU A 86 5.98 -18.26 4.71
CA GLU A 86 4.66 -17.70 4.98
C GLU A 86 4.79 -16.40 5.78
N ILE A 87 4.05 -15.41 5.35
CA ILE A 87 3.86 -14.14 6.03
C ILE A 87 2.36 -13.87 6.19
N GLN A 88 1.97 -13.10 7.18
CA GLN A 88 0.57 -12.77 7.42
C GLN A 88 0.31 -11.30 7.17
N LEU A 89 -0.66 -10.99 6.32
CA LEU A 89 -1.28 -9.68 6.25
C LEU A 89 -2.34 -9.59 7.33
N LYS A 90 -2.34 -8.50 8.11
CA LYS A 90 -3.42 -8.17 9.04
C LYS A 90 -3.92 -6.78 8.77
N PHE A 91 -5.24 -6.67 8.73
CA PHE A 91 -5.96 -5.42 8.47
C PHE A 91 -6.63 -4.93 9.73
N PHE A 92 -6.54 -3.62 9.93
CA PHE A 92 -7.16 -2.94 11.07
C PHE A 92 -7.93 -1.72 10.57
N ASP A 93 -9.18 -1.56 11.00
CA ASP A 93 -9.92 -0.31 10.85
C ASP A 93 -9.32 0.72 11.82
N ILE A 94 -8.89 1.85 11.27
CA ILE A 94 -8.29 2.96 12.03
C ILE A 94 -9.06 4.27 11.81
N THR A 95 -10.28 4.20 11.29
CA THR A 95 -11.09 5.36 10.90
C THR A 95 -11.30 6.35 12.04
N HIS A 96 -11.44 5.85 13.26
CA HIS A 96 -11.70 6.65 14.47
C HIS A 96 -10.49 6.74 15.41
N GLY A 97 -9.28 6.42 14.92
CA GLY A 97 -8.03 6.49 15.69
C GLY A 97 -7.70 5.21 16.47
N GLU A 98 -8.67 4.39 16.83
CA GLU A 98 -8.47 3.09 17.44
C GLU A 98 -8.15 2.02 16.39
N LYS A 99 -7.31 1.05 16.78
CA LYS A 99 -7.00 -0.09 15.92
C LYS A 99 -7.96 -1.24 16.19
N LYS A 100 -8.96 -1.41 15.33
CA LYS A 100 -9.88 -2.54 15.39
C LYS A 100 -9.47 -3.59 14.36
N PHE A 101 -9.15 -4.80 14.80
CA PHE A 101 -8.85 -5.92 13.90
C PHE A 101 -10.04 -6.22 12.98
N VAL A 102 -9.75 -6.44 11.70
CA VAL A 102 -10.77 -6.70 10.66
C VAL A 102 -10.58 -8.07 10.04
N ALA A 103 -9.41 -8.32 9.48
CA ALA A 103 -9.14 -9.55 8.75
C ALA A 103 -7.65 -9.91 8.78
N SER A 104 -7.36 -11.18 8.48
CA SER A 104 -6.00 -11.67 8.28
C SER A 104 -5.97 -12.57 7.05
N ASP A 105 -4.92 -12.43 6.24
CA ASP A 105 -4.71 -13.19 5.03
C ASP A 105 -3.28 -13.72 4.96
N PRO A 106 -3.06 -15.06 4.88
CA PRO A 106 -1.74 -15.63 4.73
C PRO A 106 -1.24 -15.41 3.30
N GLN A 107 0.03 -15.01 3.19
CA GLN A 107 0.73 -14.85 1.91
C GLN A 107 1.93 -15.79 1.87
N TYR A 108 2.11 -16.48 0.75
CA TYR A 108 3.20 -17.42 0.57
C TYR A 108 4.31 -16.79 -0.26
N THR A 109 5.52 -16.91 0.23
CA THR A 109 6.70 -16.37 -0.43
C THR A 109 7.47 -17.48 -1.14
N THR A 110 7.88 -17.24 -2.37
CA THR A 110 8.70 -18.19 -3.16
C THR A 110 10.19 -17.87 -3.10
N GLY A 111 10.55 -16.73 -2.52
CA GLY A 111 11.92 -16.21 -2.57
C GLY A 111 12.53 -16.04 -1.18
N LYS A 112 13.25 -17.06 -0.67
CA LYS A 112 14.11 -16.87 0.50
C LYS A 112 15.18 -15.83 0.21
N GLY A 113 15.43 -14.96 1.20
CA GLY A 113 16.45 -13.92 1.10
C GLY A 113 15.99 -12.65 0.36
N SER A 114 14.75 -12.56 -0.10
CA SER A 114 14.24 -11.35 -0.73
C SER A 114 13.96 -10.27 0.29
N ARG A 115 14.29 -9.03 -0.06
CA ARG A 115 13.90 -7.83 0.70
C ARG A 115 12.68 -7.12 0.09
N VAL A 116 12.13 -7.66 -0.98
CA VAL A 116 10.98 -7.10 -1.70
C VAL A 116 9.98 -8.22 -1.96
N PHE A 117 8.71 -7.94 -1.69
CA PHE A 117 7.59 -8.83 -1.95
C PHE A 117 6.46 -8.06 -2.63
N GLY A 118 5.96 -8.55 -3.74
CA GLY A 118 4.85 -7.94 -4.47
C GLY A 118 3.74 -8.95 -4.68
N ALA A 119 2.50 -8.52 -4.43
CA ALA A 119 1.30 -9.33 -4.66
C ALA A 119 0.08 -8.43 -4.90
N SER A 120 -1.03 -9.07 -5.24
CA SER A 120 -2.36 -8.44 -5.29
C SER A 120 -3.29 -9.09 -4.28
N ILE A 121 -4.25 -8.29 -3.78
CA ILE A 121 -5.29 -8.78 -2.88
C ILE A 121 -6.62 -8.12 -3.23
N GLU A 122 -7.70 -8.86 -3.03
CA GLU A 122 -9.06 -8.39 -3.16
C GLU A 122 -9.69 -8.24 -1.78
N LEU A 123 -10.26 -7.06 -1.52
CA LEU A 123 -10.97 -6.75 -0.30
C LEU A 123 -12.44 -6.60 -0.64
N ALA A 124 -13.32 -7.22 0.15
CA ALA A 124 -14.75 -7.23 -0.11
C ALA A 124 -15.55 -7.07 1.20
N LYS A 125 -16.84 -6.74 1.08
CA LYS A 125 -17.78 -6.84 2.19
C LYS A 125 -18.03 -8.32 2.56
N PRO A 126 -18.38 -8.62 3.81
CA PRO A 126 -18.73 -7.68 4.89
C PRO A 126 -17.54 -7.16 5.70
N GLU A 127 -16.32 -7.70 5.52
CA GLU A 127 -15.15 -7.37 6.34
C GLU A 127 -14.70 -5.92 6.12
N PHE A 128 -14.83 -5.44 4.88
CA PHE A 128 -14.37 -4.11 4.49
C PHE A 128 -15.54 -3.23 4.05
N ASP A 129 -15.54 -2.00 4.52
CA ASP A 129 -16.57 -0.99 4.22
C ASP A 129 -16.02 0.21 3.45
N VAL A 130 -16.94 0.90 2.76
CA VAL A 130 -16.65 2.15 2.05
C VAL A 130 -16.33 3.29 3.01
N ASN A 131 -15.50 4.23 2.56
CA ASN A 131 -15.15 5.46 3.25
C ASN A 131 -14.53 5.26 4.63
N LYS A 132 -13.87 4.13 4.84
CA LYS A 132 -13.08 3.83 6.02
C LYS A 132 -11.60 3.85 5.72
N GLN A 133 -10.82 4.12 6.77
CA GLN A 133 -9.36 4.07 6.73
C GLN A 133 -8.89 2.76 7.35
N TYR A 134 -8.04 2.06 6.62
CA TYR A 134 -7.46 0.80 7.06
C TYR A 134 -5.95 0.90 7.17
N MET A 135 -5.41 0.17 8.14
CA MET A 135 -3.98 -0.10 8.23
C MET A 135 -3.73 -1.55 7.85
N MET A 136 -2.79 -1.77 6.96
CA MET A 136 -2.30 -3.09 6.57
C MET A 136 -0.89 -3.29 7.13
N ASN A 137 -0.76 -4.30 7.97
CA ASN A 137 0.51 -4.73 8.55
C ASN A 137 0.88 -6.11 8.02
N MET A 138 2.13 -6.25 7.63
CA MET A 138 2.69 -7.54 7.24
C MET A 138 3.54 -8.09 8.40
N TYR A 139 3.28 -9.33 8.76
CA TYR A 139 3.94 -10.02 9.87
C TYR A 139 4.76 -11.19 9.38
N SER A 140 5.93 -11.38 9.99
CA SER A 140 6.75 -12.57 9.93
C SER A 140 7.16 -12.93 11.34
N ARG A 141 6.95 -14.17 11.76
CA ARG A 141 7.24 -14.66 13.13
C ARG A 141 6.68 -13.77 14.24
N GLY A 142 5.46 -13.24 14.03
CA GLY A 142 4.79 -12.37 14.99
C GLY A 142 5.29 -10.92 15.05
N GLN A 143 6.30 -10.55 14.26
CA GLN A 143 6.83 -9.19 14.19
C GLN A 143 6.31 -8.46 12.95
N ILE A 144 6.01 -7.16 13.08
CA ILE A 144 5.67 -6.32 11.95
C ILE A 144 6.93 -6.05 11.13
N ILE A 145 6.93 -6.45 9.86
CA ILE A 145 8.05 -6.28 8.93
C ILE A 145 7.81 -5.19 7.90
N ALA A 146 6.55 -4.85 7.62
CA ALA A 146 6.17 -3.71 6.79
C ALA A 146 4.75 -3.26 7.12
N THR A 147 4.44 -1.98 6.86
CA THR A 147 3.14 -1.38 7.15
C THR A 147 2.76 -0.32 6.12
N THR A 148 1.44 -0.09 5.99
CA THR A 148 0.87 1.05 5.26
C THR A 148 -0.51 1.38 5.79
N SER A 149 -1.04 2.55 5.43
CA SER A 149 -2.44 2.90 5.62
C SER A 149 -3.05 3.42 4.33
N PHE A 150 -4.34 3.18 4.14
CA PHE A 150 -5.08 3.58 2.94
C PHE A 150 -6.56 3.75 3.24
N TRP A 151 -7.26 4.43 2.33
CA TRP A 151 -8.71 4.60 2.39
C TRP A 151 -9.38 3.70 1.36
N LEU A 152 -10.40 2.97 1.75
CA LEU A 152 -11.35 2.37 0.81
C LEU A 152 -12.44 3.39 0.51
N ARG A 153 -12.53 3.80 -0.75
CA ARG A 153 -13.55 4.73 -1.24
C ARG A 153 -14.65 3.98 -1.96
N GLY A 154 -15.81 4.58 -2.07
CA GLY A 154 -16.94 4.05 -2.82
C GLY A 154 -18.02 5.11 -2.94
N LYS A 155 -19.01 4.82 -3.77
CA LYS A 155 -20.27 5.58 -3.78
C LYS A 155 -20.96 5.27 -2.45
N GLY A 156 -20.63 6.01 -1.40
CA GLY A 156 -21.43 6.01 -0.17
C GLY A 156 -22.82 6.53 -0.51
N ALA A 157 -23.84 6.11 0.24
CA ALA A 157 -25.13 6.80 0.20
C ALA A 157 -24.82 8.30 0.32
N ASN A 158 -25.12 9.06 -0.72
CA ASN A 158 -25.05 10.51 -0.65
C ASN A 158 -26.13 10.91 0.37
N TYR A 159 -25.73 11.07 1.62
CA TYR A 159 -26.55 11.79 2.60
C TYR A 159 -26.56 13.26 2.15
N THR A 160 -27.42 13.57 1.20
CA THR A 160 -27.63 14.93 0.71
C THR A 160 -28.38 15.78 1.72
N GLY A 161 -28.47 15.39 2.97
CA GLY A 161 -29.13 16.17 4.01
C GLY A 161 -30.61 16.51 3.75
N LYS A 162 -31.17 16.09 2.62
CA LYS A 162 -32.57 16.23 2.28
C LYS A 162 -33.33 15.07 2.91
N VAL A 163 -33.85 15.29 4.08
CA VAL A 163 -34.88 14.42 4.68
C VAL A 163 -36.16 14.70 3.87
N GLU A 164 -36.48 13.84 2.93
CA GLU A 164 -37.82 13.85 2.33
C GLU A 164 -38.76 13.23 3.36
N PHE A 165 -39.46 14.08 4.08
CA PHE A 165 -40.63 13.65 4.86
C PHE A 165 -41.70 13.28 3.86
N SER A 166 -42.12 12.01 3.80
CA SER A 166 -43.29 11.61 3.06
C SER A 166 -44.53 12.15 3.81
N ASP A 167 -45.48 12.68 3.06
CA ASP A 167 -46.77 13.19 3.62
C ASP A 167 -47.56 12.16 4.43
N ASP A 168 -47.17 10.89 4.44
CA ASP A 168 -47.76 9.82 5.22
C ASP A 168 -47.41 9.87 6.72
N ASP A 169 -46.30 10.52 7.09
CA ASP A 169 -45.89 10.67 8.50
C ASP A 169 -46.71 11.76 9.22
N ALA A 170 -47.32 12.65 8.48
CA ALA A 170 -48.13 13.74 9.03
C ALA A 170 -49.58 13.32 9.43
N LYS A 171 -50.02 12.13 9.02
CA LYS A 171 -51.42 11.65 9.27
C LYS A 171 -51.56 10.71 10.48
N LYS A 172 -50.48 10.46 11.23
CA LYS A 172 -50.48 9.60 12.42
C LYS A 172 -50.34 10.37 13.74
N ARG A 173 -50.94 11.55 13.84
CA ARG A 173 -51.13 12.24 15.14
C ARG A 173 -52.60 12.54 15.35
#